data_8149365872e52dca379c06af783d11f0
#
_entry.id   8149365872e52dca379c06af783d11f0
#
_cell.length_a   1.000
_cell.length_b   1.000
_cell.length_c   1.000
_cell.angle_alpha   90.00
_cell.angle_beta   90.00
_cell.angle_gamma   90.00
#
_symmetry.space_group_name_H-M   'P 1'
#
loop_
_entity.id
_entity.type
_entity.pdbx_description
1 polymer ?
#
loop_
_entity_poly.entity_id
_entity_poly.type
_entity_poly.pdbx_seq_one_letter_code
_entity_poly.pdbx_strand_id
1 'polypeptide(L)'
;MASVRDDEFLRLAAASGCKAFFVGLESVSQASLNGTHKGHNRVGDYRQLLERFHAHGIALQAGILFGFDEDDQDIFARTVDGMGDIGLDNATISLMVPYPGTPAFAKLSAEHRIIDFDWRHYNGKTHVVYRPKKMSPDELMAGYEWAKTQFYSPRQIVKRLAISRTGLWWNVPRNLGYMFGLTSEMRARAAMHRVEKDEPSFGVVERIDQSQGIEGNKGTEGNIGIEGIR
;
A
#
# COMPACT_ATOMS: atom_id res chain seq x y z
N MET A 1 -8.98 12.65 5.28
CA MET A 1 -8.11 13.12 6.39
C MET A 1 -8.63 14.33 7.18
N ALA A 2 -9.63 15.09 6.72
CA ALA A 2 -10.15 16.24 7.50
C ALA A 2 -10.67 15.81 8.89
N SER A 3 -11.48 14.78 8.99
CA SER A 3 -12.05 14.27 10.26
C SER A 3 -11.01 13.72 11.24
N VAL A 4 -9.87 13.23 10.75
CA VAL A 4 -8.78 12.69 11.58
C VAL A 4 -7.94 13.81 12.23
N ARG A 5 -8.15 15.07 11.79
CA ARG A 5 -7.53 16.27 12.39
C ARG A 5 -8.46 16.95 13.40
N ASP A 6 -9.65 16.41 13.63
CA ASP A 6 -10.62 16.93 14.57
C ASP A 6 -10.41 16.29 15.97
N ASP A 7 -10.09 17.11 16.96
CA ASP A 7 -9.87 16.63 18.34
C ASP A 7 -11.15 16.09 18.97
N GLU A 8 -12.31 16.65 18.62
CA GLU A 8 -13.60 16.15 19.10
C GLU A 8 -13.87 14.74 18.58
N PHE A 9 -13.55 14.47 17.29
CA PHE A 9 -13.63 13.14 16.71
C PHE A 9 -12.72 12.15 17.46
N LEU A 10 -11.46 12.52 17.74
CA LEU A 10 -10.52 11.66 18.44
C LEU A 10 -10.96 11.42 19.90
N ARG A 11 -11.49 12.44 20.57
CA ARG A 11 -12.06 12.31 21.91
C ARG A 11 -13.22 11.32 21.95
N LEU A 12 -14.16 11.42 21.00
CA LEU A 12 -15.30 10.52 20.91
C LEU A 12 -14.86 9.08 20.56
N ALA A 13 -13.90 8.93 19.64
CA ALA A 13 -13.32 7.63 19.31
C ALA A 13 -12.67 6.96 20.53
N ALA A 14 -11.88 7.72 21.30
CA ALA A 14 -11.28 7.23 22.54
C ALA A 14 -12.34 6.82 23.57
N ALA A 15 -13.37 7.64 23.76
CA ALA A 15 -14.47 7.38 24.67
C ALA A 15 -15.28 6.13 24.28
N SER A 16 -15.39 5.83 22.96
CA SER A 16 -16.03 4.62 22.47
C SER A 16 -15.15 3.36 22.61
N GLY A 17 -13.93 3.48 23.13
CA GLY A 17 -13.00 2.37 23.33
C GLY A 17 -12.07 2.10 22.16
N CYS A 18 -12.00 2.97 21.15
CA CYS A 18 -11.07 2.83 20.04
C CYS A 18 -9.61 2.80 20.53
N LYS A 19 -8.82 1.80 20.12
CA LYS A 19 -7.41 1.62 20.51
C LYS A 19 -6.42 1.94 19.40
N ALA A 20 -6.84 1.85 18.15
CA ALA A 20 -5.98 2.14 17.02
C ALA A 20 -6.79 2.57 15.79
N PHE A 21 -6.19 3.40 14.94
CA PHE A 21 -6.68 3.71 13.60
C PHE A 21 -5.71 3.22 12.53
N PHE A 22 -6.26 2.80 11.40
CA PHE A 22 -5.50 2.61 10.17
C PHE A 22 -5.62 3.85 9.30
N VAL A 23 -4.47 4.43 8.93
CA VAL A 23 -4.41 5.66 8.12
C VAL A 23 -3.43 5.46 6.96
N GLY A 24 -3.88 5.72 5.74
CA GLY A 24 -3.00 5.73 4.56
C GLY A 24 -2.10 6.97 4.58
N LEU A 25 -0.85 6.83 4.99
CA LEU A 25 0.19 7.85 4.83
C LEU A 25 0.80 7.79 3.44
N GLU A 26 0.86 6.61 2.89
CA GLU A 26 1.28 6.19 1.56
C GLU A 26 2.79 6.31 1.34
N SER A 27 3.43 7.45 1.58
CA SER A 27 4.88 7.64 1.37
C SER A 27 5.47 8.69 2.33
N VAL A 28 6.77 8.60 2.56
CA VAL A 28 7.59 9.65 3.20
C VAL A 28 8.20 10.62 2.19
N SER A 29 7.94 10.41 0.91
CA SER A 29 8.36 11.29 -0.18
C SER A 29 7.21 12.20 -0.59
N GLN A 30 7.35 13.51 -0.37
CA GLN A 30 6.34 14.48 -0.83
C GLN A 30 6.21 14.48 -2.36
N ALA A 31 7.31 14.22 -3.09
CA ALA A 31 7.27 14.11 -4.54
C ALA A 31 6.40 12.93 -5.00
N SER A 32 6.54 11.76 -4.35
CA SER A 32 5.72 10.57 -4.62
C SER A 32 4.23 10.83 -4.32
N LEU A 33 3.93 11.53 -3.22
CA LEU A 33 2.56 11.91 -2.86
C LEU A 33 1.94 12.88 -3.88
N ASN A 34 2.71 13.85 -4.36
CA ASN A 34 2.25 14.82 -5.36
C ASN A 34 2.00 14.18 -6.72
N GLY A 35 2.78 13.16 -7.09
CA GLY A 35 2.63 12.38 -8.33
C GLY A 35 1.40 11.45 -8.33
N THR A 36 0.74 11.31 -7.19
CA THR A 36 -0.49 10.56 -6.99
C THR A 36 -1.59 11.51 -6.51
N HIS A 37 -2.85 11.12 -6.60
CA HIS A 37 -3.96 11.95 -6.06
C HIS A 37 -3.97 12.07 -4.52
N LYS A 38 -2.82 11.85 -3.87
CA LYS A 38 -2.60 11.90 -2.41
C LYS A 38 -1.82 13.16 -1.96
N GLY A 39 -1.70 14.17 -2.80
CA GLY A 39 -0.99 15.42 -2.48
C GLY A 39 -1.55 16.21 -1.28
N HIS A 40 -2.75 15.82 -0.77
CA HIS A 40 -3.29 16.35 0.48
C HIS A 40 -2.58 15.77 1.74
N ASN A 41 -1.86 14.66 1.60
CA ASN A 41 -0.96 14.16 2.65
C ASN A 41 0.32 14.98 2.62
N ARG A 42 0.68 15.59 3.75
CA ARG A 42 1.92 16.35 3.89
C ARG A 42 2.84 15.60 4.84
N VAL A 43 4.00 15.20 4.35
CA VAL A 43 4.99 14.46 5.14
C VAL A 43 5.38 15.22 6.41
N GLY A 44 5.50 16.55 6.32
CA GLY A 44 5.80 17.41 7.47
C GLY A 44 4.77 17.36 8.61
N ASP A 45 3.52 16.98 8.32
CA ASP A 45 2.44 16.92 9.31
C ASP A 45 2.38 15.57 10.05
N TYR A 46 3.14 14.54 9.63
CA TYR A 46 3.01 13.18 10.16
C TYR A 46 3.31 13.09 11.65
N ARG A 47 4.35 13.78 12.11
CA ARG A 47 4.70 13.83 13.55
C ARG A 47 3.54 14.43 14.35
N GLN A 48 3.02 15.58 13.96
CA GLN A 48 1.91 16.24 14.64
C GLN A 48 0.64 15.37 14.61
N LEU A 49 0.40 14.66 13.50
CA LEU A 49 -0.71 13.72 13.40
C LEU A 49 -0.59 12.63 14.47
N LEU A 50 0.59 11.98 14.59
CA LEU A 50 0.82 10.94 15.59
C LEU A 50 0.64 11.47 17.01
N GLU A 51 1.25 12.62 17.33
CA GLU A 51 1.15 13.25 18.66
C GLU A 51 -0.30 13.46 19.08
N ARG A 52 -1.16 13.88 18.14
CA ARG A 52 -2.60 14.05 18.42
C ARG A 52 -3.29 12.72 18.72
N PHE A 53 -3.03 11.66 17.96
CA PHE A 53 -3.57 10.33 18.26
C PHE A 53 -3.11 9.82 19.61
N HIS A 54 -1.81 9.96 19.89
CA HIS A 54 -1.22 9.52 21.15
C HIS A 54 -1.75 10.29 22.35
N ALA A 55 -2.04 11.60 22.20
CA ALA A 55 -2.68 12.42 23.26
C ALA A 55 -4.06 11.87 23.67
N HIS A 56 -4.75 11.18 22.78
CA HIS A 56 -6.03 10.50 23.06
C HIS A 56 -5.88 9.01 23.42
N GLY A 57 -4.66 8.50 23.58
CA GLY A 57 -4.39 7.09 23.88
C GLY A 57 -4.70 6.14 22.74
N ILE A 58 -4.76 6.65 21.50
CA ILE A 58 -5.06 5.90 20.30
C ILE A 58 -3.76 5.67 19.53
N ALA A 59 -3.45 4.41 19.21
CA ALA A 59 -2.32 4.04 18.37
C ALA A 59 -2.62 4.29 16.88
N LEU A 60 -1.58 4.53 16.07
CA LEU A 60 -1.73 4.71 14.64
C LEU A 60 -0.99 3.62 13.86
N GLN A 61 -1.72 2.93 13.00
CA GLN A 61 -1.17 2.03 12.00
C GLN A 61 -1.17 2.72 10.64
N ALA A 62 0.00 2.90 10.04
CA ALA A 62 0.13 3.52 8.74
C ALA A 62 0.07 2.49 7.61
N GLY A 63 -0.65 2.82 6.52
CA GLY A 63 -0.45 2.21 5.21
C GLY A 63 0.70 2.91 4.49
N ILE A 64 1.71 2.16 4.07
CA ILE A 64 2.88 2.63 3.32
C ILE A 64 2.98 1.82 2.04
N LEU A 65 3.18 2.52 0.92
CA LEU A 65 3.36 1.93 -0.39
C LEU A 65 4.75 2.27 -0.95
N PHE A 66 5.38 1.33 -1.60
CA PHE A 66 6.59 1.53 -2.39
C PHE A 66 6.32 1.29 -3.88
N GLY A 67 7.08 1.97 -4.71
CA GLY A 67 7.06 1.81 -6.16
C GLY A 67 6.39 2.94 -6.91
N PHE A 68 6.26 4.11 -6.30
CA PHE A 68 5.87 5.33 -7.03
C PHE A 68 6.95 5.75 -8.02
N ASP A 69 6.56 6.50 -9.05
CA ASP A 69 7.47 6.96 -10.11
C ASP A 69 8.64 7.80 -9.58
N GLU A 70 8.46 8.46 -8.43
CA GLU A 70 9.46 9.30 -7.80
C GLU A 70 10.32 8.58 -6.74
N ASP A 71 10.01 7.31 -6.44
CA ASP A 71 10.78 6.53 -5.49
C ASP A 71 12.14 6.12 -6.10
N ASP A 72 13.20 6.42 -5.38
CA ASP A 72 14.58 5.96 -5.62
C ASP A 72 14.95 4.87 -4.60
N GLN A 73 16.17 4.33 -4.72
CA GLN A 73 16.62 3.26 -3.82
C GLN A 73 16.74 3.71 -2.35
N ASP A 74 16.87 5.01 -2.08
CA ASP A 74 16.96 5.51 -0.71
C ASP A 74 15.60 5.58 -0.01
N ILE A 75 14.48 5.44 -0.75
CA ILE A 75 13.14 5.55 -0.18
C ILE A 75 12.92 4.55 0.95
N PHE A 76 13.49 3.36 0.86
CA PHE A 76 13.33 2.31 1.84
C PHE A 76 13.93 2.69 3.19
N ALA A 77 15.18 3.15 3.20
CA ALA A 77 15.86 3.60 4.41
C ALA A 77 15.20 4.84 4.99
N ARG A 78 14.89 5.83 4.14
CA ARG A 78 14.18 7.05 4.56
C ARG A 78 12.83 6.73 5.22
N THR A 79 12.13 5.73 4.72
CA THR A 79 10.85 5.30 5.30
C THR A 79 11.04 4.67 6.68
N VAL A 80 11.97 3.72 6.80
CA VAL A 80 12.24 3.04 8.08
C VAL A 80 12.70 4.04 9.14
N ASP A 81 13.64 4.92 8.79
CA ASP A 81 14.19 5.90 9.70
C ASP A 81 13.18 7.00 10.06
N GLY A 82 12.50 7.57 9.05
CA GLY A 82 11.52 8.63 9.27
C GLY A 82 10.33 8.17 10.10
N MET A 83 9.79 6.97 9.84
CA MET A 83 8.72 6.40 10.67
C MET A 83 9.21 6.00 12.05
N GLY A 84 10.49 5.57 12.15
CA GLY A 84 11.17 5.34 13.42
C GLY A 84 11.27 6.60 14.27
N ASP A 85 11.69 7.72 13.66
CA ASP A 85 11.94 9.00 14.34
C ASP A 85 10.67 9.70 14.86
N ILE A 86 9.53 9.45 14.20
CA ILE A 86 8.24 9.97 14.68
C ILE A 86 7.53 9.04 15.67
N GLY A 87 8.05 7.82 15.89
CA GLY A 87 7.46 6.86 16.82
C GLY A 87 6.17 6.21 16.30
N LEU A 88 6.10 5.88 15.00
CA LEU A 88 4.94 5.21 14.43
C LEU A 88 4.68 3.86 15.10
N ASP A 89 3.46 3.62 15.55
CA ASP A 89 3.14 2.40 16.32
C ASP A 89 3.24 1.13 15.48
N ASN A 90 2.64 1.14 14.28
CA ASN A 90 2.61 0.02 13.35
C ASN A 90 2.55 0.49 11.90
N ALA A 91 2.96 -0.35 10.96
CA ALA A 91 2.80 -0.13 9.53
C ALA A 91 2.32 -1.38 8.79
N THR A 92 1.49 -1.18 7.79
CA THR A 92 1.30 -2.15 6.71
C THR A 92 2.09 -1.64 5.52
N ILE A 93 3.16 -2.34 5.18
CA ILE A 93 4.03 -1.98 4.06
C ILE A 93 3.68 -2.88 2.89
N SER A 94 3.42 -2.28 1.73
CA SER A 94 3.00 -2.96 0.52
C SER A 94 3.68 -2.36 -0.71
N LEU A 95 3.68 -3.11 -1.80
CA LEU A 95 4.04 -2.62 -3.13
C LEU A 95 2.82 -1.95 -3.78
N MET A 96 3.04 -0.92 -4.58
CA MET A 96 2.00 -0.33 -5.40
C MET A 96 1.51 -1.37 -6.42
N VAL A 97 0.20 -1.48 -6.56
CA VAL A 97 -0.44 -2.37 -7.52
C VAL A 97 -1.34 -1.56 -8.44
N PRO A 98 -1.07 -1.56 -9.75
CA PRO A 98 -1.95 -0.92 -10.72
C PRO A 98 -3.14 -1.83 -11.03
N TYR A 99 -4.23 -1.69 -10.30
CA TYR A 99 -5.44 -2.49 -10.56
C TYR A 99 -6.15 -2.05 -11.84
N PRO A 100 -6.66 -2.97 -12.66
CA PRO A 100 -7.48 -2.65 -13.84
C PRO A 100 -8.60 -1.67 -13.52
N GLY A 101 -8.86 -0.75 -14.45
CA GLY A 101 -9.86 0.30 -14.26
C GLY A 101 -9.40 1.50 -13.43
N THR A 102 -8.18 1.48 -12.88
CA THR A 102 -7.62 2.63 -12.17
C THR A 102 -6.79 3.54 -13.09
N PRO A 103 -6.66 4.84 -12.77
CA PRO A 103 -5.78 5.74 -13.51
C PRO A 103 -4.31 5.26 -13.54
N ALA A 104 -3.84 4.62 -12.48
CA ALA A 104 -2.49 4.05 -12.40
C ALA A 104 -2.30 2.95 -13.45
N PHE A 105 -3.26 2.04 -13.58
CA PHE A 105 -3.21 0.99 -14.60
C PHE A 105 -3.22 1.58 -16.01
N ALA A 106 -4.14 2.50 -16.29
CA ALA A 106 -4.25 3.15 -17.60
C ALA A 106 -2.93 3.85 -17.98
N LYS A 107 -2.34 4.60 -17.05
CA LYS A 107 -1.04 5.28 -17.26
C LYS A 107 0.07 4.28 -17.57
N LEU A 108 0.25 3.26 -16.72
CA LEU A 108 1.34 2.27 -16.87
C LEU A 108 1.17 1.42 -18.13
N SER A 109 -0.08 1.12 -18.53
CA SER A 109 -0.37 0.44 -19.80
C SER A 109 0.00 1.31 -21.01
N ALA A 110 -0.38 2.58 -21.02
CA ALA A 110 -0.02 3.53 -22.08
C ALA A 110 1.49 3.73 -22.20
N GLU A 111 2.21 3.66 -21.06
CA GLU A 111 3.68 3.74 -21.01
C GLU A 111 4.36 2.38 -21.30
N HIS A 112 3.64 1.31 -21.63
CA HIS A 112 4.13 -0.07 -21.83
C HIS A 112 4.98 -0.59 -20.66
N ARG A 113 4.58 -0.26 -19.45
CA ARG A 113 5.31 -0.61 -18.22
C ARG A 113 4.69 -1.78 -17.46
N ILE A 114 3.49 -2.25 -17.77
CA ILE A 114 2.95 -3.50 -17.22
C ILE A 114 3.76 -4.65 -17.79
N ILE A 115 4.29 -5.51 -16.92
CA ILE A 115 5.16 -6.64 -17.30
C ILE A 115 4.59 -8.00 -16.93
N ASP A 116 3.54 -8.02 -16.13
CA ASP A 116 2.88 -9.23 -15.66
C ASP A 116 1.37 -9.03 -15.73
N PHE A 117 0.67 -10.01 -16.33
CA PHE A 117 -0.78 -10.00 -16.50
C PHE A 117 -1.47 -11.15 -15.75
N ASP A 118 -0.74 -11.87 -14.89
CA ASP A 118 -1.32 -12.84 -13.99
C ASP A 118 -1.92 -12.13 -12.76
N TRP A 119 -3.24 -12.12 -12.67
CA TRP A 119 -3.95 -11.42 -11.60
C TRP A 119 -3.66 -11.98 -10.21
N ARG A 120 -3.15 -13.21 -10.09
CA ARG A 120 -2.70 -13.79 -8.81
C ARG A 120 -1.52 -13.01 -8.22
N HIS A 121 -0.74 -12.35 -9.07
CA HIS A 121 0.43 -11.56 -8.69
C HIS A 121 0.08 -10.14 -8.25
N TYR A 122 -1.16 -9.66 -8.49
CA TYR A 122 -1.62 -8.31 -8.16
C TYR A 122 -2.03 -8.16 -6.68
N ASN A 123 -1.21 -8.66 -5.77
CA ASN A 123 -1.50 -8.70 -4.34
C ASN A 123 -0.68 -7.69 -3.50
N GLY A 124 0.25 -6.97 -4.12
CA GLY A 124 1.09 -5.94 -3.47
C GLY A 124 2.13 -6.48 -2.48
N LYS A 125 2.43 -7.80 -2.54
CA LYS A 125 3.35 -8.45 -1.59
C LYS A 125 4.36 -9.36 -2.24
N THR A 126 3.99 -10.10 -3.27
CA THR A 126 4.79 -11.20 -3.80
C THR A 126 5.47 -10.89 -5.13
N HIS A 127 4.89 -10.01 -5.92
CA HIS A 127 5.38 -9.68 -7.26
C HIS A 127 5.32 -8.18 -7.54
N VAL A 128 6.28 -7.70 -8.34
CA VAL A 128 6.24 -6.38 -8.96
C VAL A 128 5.75 -6.56 -10.39
N VAL A 129 4.52 -6.15 -10.66
CA VAL A 129 3.83 -6.42 -11.95
C VAL A 129 4.05 -5.33 -13.00
N TYR A 130 4.92 -4.37 -12.73
CA TYR A 130 5.23 -3.27 -13.64
C TYR A 130 6.70 -2.84 -13.50
N ARG A 131 7.19 -2.05 -14.45
CA ARG A 131 8.54 -1.44 -14.39
C ARG A 131 8.49 -0.11 -13.65
N PRO A 132 9.14 0.03 -12.47
CA PRO A 132 9.36 1.33 -11.82
C PRO A 132 10.21 2.26 -12.70
N LYS A 133 10.20 3.57 -12.43
CA LYS A 133 11.00 4.53 -13.24
C LYS A 133 12.46 4.60 -12.82
N LYS A 134 12.74 4.50 -11.53
CA LYS A 134 14.09 4.79 -10.98
C LYS A 134 14.81 3.58 -10.38
N MET A 135 14.22 2.40 -10.53
CA MET A 135 14.81 1.13 -10.10
C MET A 135 14.22 -0.03 -10.91
N SER A 136 14.88 -1.16 -10.89
CA SER A 136 14.34 -2.39 -11.49
C SER A 136 13.23 -3.00 -10.62
N PRO A 137 12.38 -3.89 -11.17
CA PRO A 137 11.42 -4.66 -10.37
C PRO A 137 12.06 -5.45 -9.23
N ASP A 138 13.24 -6.03 -9.47
CA ASP A 138 13.97 -6.82 -8.47
C ASP A 138 14.51 -5.93 -7.34
N GLU A 139 15.04 -4.74 -7.68
CA GLU A 139 15.48 -3.76 -6.67
C GLU A 139 14.31 -3.25 -5.83
N LEU A 140 13.16 -2.98 -6.44
CA LEU A 140 11.95 -2.59 -5.71
C LEU A 140 11.51 -3.70 -4.74
N MET A 141 11.54 -4.94 -5.20
CA MET A 141 11.18 -6.08 -4.37
C MET A 141 12.15 -6.28 -3.21
N ALA A 142 13.46 -6.27 -3.50
CA ALA A 142 14.50 -6.42 -2.47
C ALA A 142 14.44 -5.30 -1.41
N GLY A 143 14.23 -4.06 -1.86
CA GLY A 143 14.08 -2.90 -0.99
C GLY A 143 12.82 -2.99 -0.11
N TYR A 144 11.71 -3.43 -0.67
CA TYR A 144 10.46 -3.67 0.07
C TYR A 144 10.65 -4.72 1.18
N GLU A 145 11.29 -5.84 0.88
CA GLU A 145 11.57 -6.89 1.86
C GLU A 145 12.52 -6.41 2.95
N TRP A 146 13.56 -5.70 2.56
CA TRP A 146 14.49 -5.09 3.49
C TRP A 146 13.77 -4.11 4.42
N ALA A 147 12.95 -3.21 3.89
CA ALA A 147 12.22 -2.22 4.67
C ALA A 147 11.27 -2.86 5.69
N LYS A 148 10.51 -3.90 5.29
CA LYS A 148 9.66 -4.67 6.21
C LYS A 148 10.47 -5.29 7.34
N THR A 149 11.57 -5.96 7.00
CA THR A 149 12.44 -6.63 7.97
C THR A 149 13.06 -5.63 8.95
N GLN A 150 13.55 -4.50 8.43
CA GLN A 150 14.15 -3.46 9.28
C GLN A 150 13.10 -2.78 10.16
N PHE A 151 11.94 -2.41 9.61
CA PHE A 151 10.88 -1.75 10.38
C PHE A 151 10.41 -2.59 11.58
N TYR A 152 10.34 -3.93 11.41
CA TYR A 152 9.96 -4.86 12.47
C TYR A 152 11.15 -5.52 13.17
N SER A 153 12.37 -5.01 13.00
CA SER A 153 13.51 -5.45 13.79
C SER A 153 13.33 -5.07 15.27
N PRO A 154 13.88 -5.85 16.22
CA PRO A 154 13.78 -5.54 17.65
C PRO A 154 14.23 -4.11 17.98
N ARG A 155 15.33 -3.65 17.34
CA ARG A 155 15.86 -2.29 17.53
C ARG A 155 14.85 -1.22 17.13
N GLN A 156 14.22 -1.34 15.97
CA GLN A 156 13.25 -0.37 15.48
C GLN A 156 11.93 -0.43 16.25
N ILE A 157 11.50 -1.62 16.68
CA ILE A 157 10.31 -1.77 17.54
C ILE A 157 10.54 -1.02 18.86
N VAL A 158 11.67 -1.26 19.54
CA VAL A 158 12.00 -0.59 20.81
C VAL A 158 12.08 0.93 20.61
N LYS A 159 12.80 1.40 19.56
CA LYS A 159 12.94 2.83 19.24
C LYS A 159 11.55 3.50 19.11
N ARG A 160 10.67 2.94 18.27
CA ARG A 160 9.35 3.50 17.98
C ARG A 160 8.46 3.52 19.21
N LEU A 161 8.35 2.40 19.92
CA LEU A 161 7.48 2.27 21.07
C LEU A 161 7.98 3.07 22.29
N ALA A 162 9.28 3.30 22.41
CA ALA A 162 9.84 4.19 23.43
C ALA A 162 9.45 5.67 23.20
N ILE A 163 9.27 6.08 21.94
CA ILE A 163 8.80 7.42 21.56
C ILE A 163 7.28 7.51 21.73
N SER A 164 6.54 6.57 21.12
CA SER A 164 5.07 6.54 21.12
C SER A 164 4.50 6.44 22.54
N ARG A 165 4.99 5.50 23.35
CA ARG A 165 4.48 5.16 24.70
C ARG A 165 2.97 4.89 24.77
N THR A 166 2.30 4.80 23.62
CA THR A 166 0.85 4.65 23.52
C THR A 166 0.47 3.17 23.50
N GLY A 167 -0.41 2.77 24.42
CA GLY A 167 -0.98 1.43 24.44
C GLY A 167 0.05 0.29 24.35
N LEU A 168 1.14 0.36 25.12
CA LEU A 168 2.25 -0.61 25.05
C LEU A 168 1.77 -2.07 25.20
N TRP A 169 0.80 -2.32 26.10
CA TRP A 169 0.20 -3.64 26.31
C TRP A 169 -0.46 -4.23 25.04
N TRP A 170 -0.86 -3.36 24.11
CA TRP A 170 -1.47 -3.71 22.83
C TRP A 170 -0.45 -3.68 21.69
N ASN A 171 0.38 -2.64 21.64
CA ASN A 171 1.33 -2.42 20.55
C ASN A 171 2.52 -3.38 20.60
N VAL A 172 3.02 -3.77 21.78
CA VAL A 172 4.14 -4.71 21.90
C VAL A 172 3.78 -6.10 21.33
N PRO A 173 2.70 -6.78 21.78
CA PRO A 173 2.33 -8.08 21.20
C PRO A 173 2.09 -8.01 19.70
N ARG A 174 1.51 -6.93 19.22
CA ARG A 174 1.19 -6.72 17.82
C ARG A 174 2.45 -6.57 16.95
N ASN A 175 3.42 -5.77 17.39
CA ASN A 175 4.72 -5.65 16.69
C ASN A 175 5.49 -6.98 16.69
N LEU A 176 5.47 -7.73 17.79
CA LEU A 176 6.06 -9.07 17.86
C LEU A 176 5.34 -10.02 16.90
N GLY A 177 4.02 -9.99 16.84
CA GLY A 177 3.24 -10.77 15.88
C GLY A 177 3.63 -10.50 14.42
N TYR A 178 3.81 -9.23 14.05
CA TYR A 178 4.33 -8.87 12.72
C TYR A 178 5.76 -9.37 12.51
N MET A 179 6.65 -9.19 13.48
CA MET A 179 8.04 -9.67 13.41
C MET A 179 8.12 -11.17 13.14
N PHE A 180 7.34 -11.97 13.86
CA PHE A 180 7.30 -13.43 13.67
C PHE A 180 6.57 -13.83 12.38
N GLY A 181 5.51 -13.11 12.03
CA GLY A 181 4.75 -13.31 10.79
C GLY A 181 5.59 -13.11 9.52
N LEU A 182 6.49 -12.13 9.52
CA LEU A 182 7.41 -11.88 8.41
C LEU A 182 8.28 -13.09 8.07
N THR A 183 8.77 -13.80 9.08
CA THR A 183 9.58 -15.00 8.87
C THR A 183 8.79 -16.09 8.15
N SER A 184 7.51 -16.24 8.45
CA SER A 184 6.62 -17.20 7.82
C SER A 184 6.24 -16.77 6.39
N GLU A 185 5.97 -15.48 6.14
CA GLU A 185 5.73 -14.94 4.79
C GLU A 185 6.94 -15.14 3.88
N MET A 186 8.14 -14.85 4.35
CA MET A 186 9.38 -15.06 3.59
C MET A 186 9.61 -16.53 3.23
N ARG A 187 9.33 -17.45 4.15
CA ARG A 187 9.42 -18.90 3.88
C ARG A 187 8.38 -19.36 2.85
N ALA A 188 7.13 -18.91 3.00
CA ALA A 188 6.05 -19.24 2.08
C ALA A 188 6.37 -18.74 0.65
N ARG A 189 6.91 -17.52 0.54
CA ARG A 189 7.31 -16.95 -0.74
C ARG A 189 8.47 -17.72 -1.38
N ALA A 190 9.50 -18.07 -0.61
CA ALA A 190 10.61 -18.88 -1.13
C ALA A 190 10.13 -20.25 -1.63
N ALA A 191 9.09 -20.82 -1.01
CA ALA A 191 8.45 -22.05 -1.48
C ALA A 191 7.66 -21.82 -2.78
N MET A 192 6.90 -20.72 -2.92
CA MET A 192 6.16 -20.39 -4.13
C MET A 192 7.09 -20.21 -5.32
N HIS A 193 8.19 -19.46 -5.19
CA HIS A 193 9.17 -19.29 -6.27
C HIS A 193 9.86 -20.59 -6.71
N ARG A 194 9.93 -21.61 -5.85
CA ARG A 194 10.42 -22.94 -6.25
C ARG A 194 9.39 -23.65 -7.13
N VAL A 195 8.12 -23.62 -6.74
CA VAL A 195 7.03 -24.24 -7.51
C VAL A 195 6.88 -23.58 -8.87
N GLU A 196 6.93 -22.24 -8.95
CA GLU A 196 6.85 -21.51 -10.22
C GLU A 196 8.01 -21.80 -11.19
N LYS A 197 9.20 -22.11 -10.66
CA LYS A 197 10.34 -22.53 -11.49
C LYS A 197 10.20 -23.95 -12.01
N ASP A 198 9.48 -24.80 -11.31
CA ASP A 198 9.28 -26.20 -11.66
C ASP A 198 8.00 -26.43 -12.48
N GLU A 199 7.07 -25.47 -12.54
CA GLU A 199 5.91 -25.52 -13.44
C GLU A 199 6.33 -25.05 -14.85
N PRO A 200 6.03 -25.84 -15.92
CA PRO A 200 6.20 -25.34 -17.28
C PRO A 200 5.31 -24.11 -17.46
N SER A 201 5.90 -23.04 -17.99
CA SER A 201 5.19 -21.80 -18.31
C SER A 201 3.90 -22.11 -19.08
N PHE A 202 2.76 -22.05 -18.40
CA PHE A 202 1.47 -22.08 -19.07
C PHE A 202 1.44 -20.90 -20.04
N GLY A 203 1.27 -21.23 -21.31
CA GLY A 203 1.45 -20.37 -22.45
C GLY A 203 0.92 -18.96 -22.26
N VAL A 204 1.72 -18.04 -22.77
CA VAL A 204 1.38 -16.65 -23.00
C VAL A 204 -0.08 -16.58 -23.45
N VAL A 205 -0.94 -16.01 -22.59
CA VAL A 205 -2.27 -15.59 -23.02
C VAL A 205 -2.01 -14.62 -24.17
N GLU A 206 -2.44 -15.00 -25.38
CA GLU A 206 -2.33 -14.18 -26.58
C GLU A 206 -2.73 -12.76 -26.23
N ARG A 207 -1.87 -11.81 -26.61
CA ARG A 207 -2.17 -10.39 -26.50
C ARG A 207 -3.58 -10.17 -27.02
N ILE A 208 -4.48 -9.75 -26.14
CA ILE A 208 -5.75 -9.18 -26.58
C ILE A 208 -5.35 -7.98 -27.41
N ASP A 209 -5.49 -8.11 -28.71
CA ASP A 209 -5.25 -7.04 -29.66
C ASP A 209 -6.23 -5.90 -29.35
N GLN A 210 -5.72 -4.84 -28.77
CA GLN A 210 -6.49 -3.64 -28.46
C GLN A 210 -6.84 -2.81 -29.71
N SER A 211 -6.66 -3.37 -30.93
CA SER A 211 -7.03 -2.73 -32.20
C SER A 211 -8.52 -2.84 -32.55
N GLN A 212 -9.32 -3.61 -31.80
CA GLN A 212 -10.78 -3.56 -32.00
C GLN A 212 -11.37 -2.39 -31.23
N GLY A 213 -11.47 -1.29 -31.97
CA GLY A 213 -12.05 -0.04 -31.54
C GLY A 213 -13.43 -0.22 -30.91
N ILE A 214 -13.67 0.58 -29.91
CA ILE A 214 -15.02 0.93 -29.44
C ILE A 214 -15.71 1.66 -30.60
N GLU A 215 -16.27 0.93 -31.55
CA GLU A 215 -17.26 1.50 -32.45
C GLU A 215 -18.54 1.74 -31.67
N GLY A 216 -18.89 3.01 -31.62
CA GLY A 216 -20.03 3.51 -30.90
C GLY A 216 -21.34 2.84 -31.33
N ASN A 217 -22.03 2.28 -30.39
CA ASN A 217 -23.43 1.91 -30.52
C ASN A 217 -24.28 3.17 -30.64
N LYS A 218 -24.46 3.64 -31.88
CA LYS A 218 -25.49 4.64 -32.22
C LYS A 218 -26.84 3.96 -32.14
N GLY A 219 -27.72 4.58 -31.37
CA GLY A 219 -29.04 4.15 -31.01
C GLY A 219 -29.90 3.58 -32.13
N THR A 220 -30.66 2.60 -31.78
CA THR A 220 -31.97 2.33 -32.36
C THR A 220 -33.01 2.56 -31.26
N GLU A 221 -33.71 3.68 -31.41
CA GLU A 221 -34.98 3.92 -30.73
C GLU A 221 -35.97 2.83 -31.16
N GLY A 222 -36.20 1.88 -30.27
CA GLY A 222 -37.23 0.87 -30.36
C GLY A 222 -38.40 1.26 -29.45
N ASN A 223 -39.41 1.85 -30.08
CA ASN A 223 -40.72 2.14 -29.53
C ASN A 223 -41.39 0.85 -29.03
N ILE A 224 -41.53 0.66 -27.70
CA ILE A 224 -42.36 -0.44 -27.15
C ILE A 224 -43.61 0.19 -26.58
N GLY A 225 -44.72 0.07 -27.38
CA GLY A 225 -46.03 0.40 -26.94
C GLY A 225 -46.48 -0.47 -25.75
N ILE A 226 -47.04 0.18 -24.74
CA ILE A 226 -47.73 -0.46 -23.62
C ILE A 226 -49.17 -0.59 -24.03
N GLU A 227 -49.61 -1.80 -24.43
CA GLU A 227 -51.00 -2.19 -24.44
C GLU A 227 -51.33 -3.08 -23.23
N GLY A 228 -52.41 -2.75 -22.59
CA GLY A 228 -52.89 -3.15 -21.29
C GLY A 228 -53.25 -4.63 -21.09
N ILE A 229 -53.30 -4.99 -19.82
CA ILE A 229 -54.14 -6.09 -19.32
C ILE A 229 -54.81 -5.60 -18.03
N ARG A 230 -56.12 -5.83 -18.03
CA ARG A 230 -57.10 -5.61 -16.97
C ARG A 230 -56.73 -6.32 -15.65
#